data_c9a874bad7a8e684e7faf9e44fa22899
#
_entry.id   c9a874bad7a8e684e7faf9e44fa22899
#
_cell.length_a   1.000
_cell.length_b   1.000
_cell.length_c   1.000
_cell.angle_alpha   90.00
_cell.angle_beta   90.00
_cell.angle_gamma   90.00
#
_symmetry.space_group_name_H-M   'P 1'
#
loop_
_entity.id
_entity.type
_entity.pdbx_description
1 polymer ?
#
loop_
_entity_poly.entity_id
_entity_poly.type
_entity_poly.pdbx_seq_one_letter_code
_entity_poly.pdbx_strand_id
1 'polypeptide(L)'
;QELETVRPLRTSPLYDLLAGQGAEFGSKNGWERANYFRPAGLAPAEYGLGKPQWLDWMIAEQRATRETVAIYDQTSFSKLLLQGRDALPVLQRLCANEIDVPVDKMVYTAMLNARGGFESDLTVIRLAADRFLIITGSAQTVRDMDWIGRHIGEHEHAFLTDITPQLCVLSVMGPNARALLATLSPDDLSPESLKFSWTREIDLGIARVRAARMSYVGGPGFELYVP
;
A
#
# COMPACT_ATOMS: atom_id res chain seq x y z
N GLN A 1 4.10 -21.24 -2.86
CA GLN A 1 2.67 -21.28 -3.23
C GLN A 1 1.92 -22.02 -2.12
N GLU A 2 0.93 -21.37 -1.54
CA GLU A 2 0.11 -21.98 -0.49
C GLU A 2 -0.74 -23.09 -1.07
N LEU A 3 -0.96 -24.15 -0.26
CA LEU A 3 -1.89 -25.21 -0.63
C LEU A 3 -3.33 -24.66 -0.60
N GLU A 4 -4.15 -25.07 -1.56
CA GLU A 4 -5.57 -24.68 -1.62
C GLU A 4 -6.33 -24.99 -0.33
N THR A 5 -5.97 -26.08 0.33
CA THR A 5 -6.58 -26.54 1.59
C THR A 5 -6.32 -25.64 2.80
N VAL A 6 -5.36 -24.70 2.73
CA VAL A 6 -5.05 -23.76 3.84
C VAL A 6 -5.59 -22.35 3.58
N ARG A 7 -6.25 -22.14 2.45
CA ARG A 7 -6.88 -20.86 2.12
C ARG A 7 -8.28 -20.75 2.72
N PRO A 8 -8.70 -19.55 3.15
CA PRO A 8 -7.92 -18.31 3.25
C PRO A 8 -7.00 -18.32 4.48
N LEU A 9 -5.73 -17.89 4.33
CA LEU A 9 -4.77 -17.82 5.43
C LEU A 9 -4.74 -16.44 6.08
N ARG A 10 -4.71 -15.40 5.25
CA ARG A 10 -4.75 -13.98 5.65
C ARG A 10 -5.76 -13.25 4.81
N THR A 11 -6.66 -12.53 5.45
CA THR A 11 -7.71 -11.73 4.79
C THR A 11 -7.64 -10.28 5.24
N SER A 12 -8.03 -9.37 4.37
CA SER A 12 -8.29 -7.99 4.76
C SER A 12 -9.66 -7.88 5.45
N PRO A 13 -9.92 -6.78 6.17
CA PRO A 13 -11.26 -6.49 6.70
C PRO A 13 -12.37 -6.40 5.63
N LEU A 14 -11.99 -6.19 4.37
CA LEU A 14 -12.93 -6.10 3.24
C LEU A 14 -13.21 -7.43 2.55
N TYR A 15 -12.55 -8.52 2.95
CA TYR A 15 -12.61 -9.81 2.25
C TYR A 15 -14.04 -10.28 1.96
N ASP A 16 -14.89 -10.35 2.99
CA ASP A 16 -16.27 -10.81 2.83
C ASP A 16 -17.12 -9.86 1.99
N LEU A 17 -16.91 -8.54 2.13
CA LEU A 17 -17.59 -7.54 1.31
C LEU A 17 -17.22 -7.69 -0.16
N LEU A 18 -15.94 -7.84 -0.47
CA LEU A 18 -15.44 -8.03 -1.83
C LEU A 18 -15.91 -9.36 -2.41
N ALA A 19 -15.89 -10.43 -1.62
CA ALA A 19 -16.44 -11.74 -2.00
C ALA A 19 -17.91 -11.63 -2.40
N GLY A 20 -18.70 -10.93 -1.58
CA GLY A 20 -20.13 -10.65 -1.89
C GLY A 20 -20.37 -9.84 -3.16
N GLN A 21 -19.37 -9.08 -3.60
CA GLN A 21 -19.38 -8.33 -4.86
C GLN A 21 -18.83 -9.12 -6.06
N GLY A 22 -18.50 -10.39 -5.88
CA GLY A 22 -18.01 -11.26 -6.95
C GLY A 22 -16.49 -11.24 -7.13
N ALA A 23 -15.72 -10.79 -6.12
CA ALA A 23 -14.27 -10.86 -6.18
C ALA A 23 -13.79 -12.31 -6.31
N GLU A 24 -12.93 -12.55 -7.27
CA GLU A 24 -12.17 -13.79 -7.42
C GLU A 24 -10.77 -13.57 -6.87
N PHE A 25 -10.43 -14.34 -5.84
CA PHE A 25 -9.22 -14.13 -5.07
C PHE A 25 -8.06 -15.00 -5.55
N GLY A 26 -6.86 -14.40 -5.56
CA GLY A 26 -5.60 -15.11 -5.63
C GLY A 26 -4.80 -14.95 -4.36
N SER A 27 -3.97 -15.94 -4.03
CA SER A 27 -3.07 -15.83 -2.88
C SER A 27 -1.75 -15.16 -3.25
N LYS A 28 -1.30 -14.25 -2.40
CA LYS A 28 0.00 -13.60 -2.47
C LYS A 28 0.65 -13.60 -1.08
N ASN A 29 1.59 -14.52 -0.88
CA ASN A 29 2.29 -14.69 0.41
C ASN A 29 1.30 -14.91 1.58
N GLY A 30 0.28 -15.75 1.34
CA GLY A 30 -0.79 -16.05 2.28
C GLY A 30 -1.94 -15.04 2.34
N TRP A 31 -1.79 -13.87 1.73
CA TRP A 31 -2.87 -12.89 1.65
C TRP A 31 -3.82 -13.19 0.50
N GLU A 32 -5.12 -13.16 0.78
CA GLU A 32 -6.15 -13.14 -0.25
C GLU A 32 -6.22 -11.75 -0.88
N ARG A 33 -6.13 -11.71 -2.22
CA ARG A 33 -6.20 -10.47 -2.99
C ARG A 33 -7.17 -10.64 -4.14
N ALA A 34 -8.12 -9.71 -4.27
CA ALA A 34 -9.03 -9.68 -5.41
C ALA A 34 -8.22 -9.47 -6.70
N ASN A 35 -8.30 -10.44 -7.62
CA ASN A 35 -7.66 -10.37 -8.94
C ASN A 35 -8.56 -9.66 -9.94
N TYR A 36 -9.86 -9.92 -9.90
CA TYR A 36 -10.90 -9.32 -10.73
C TYR A 36 -12.27 -9.56 -10.09
N PHE A 37 -13.27 -8.83 -10.57
CA PHE A 37 -14.65 -9.01 -10.14
C PHE A 37 -15.45 -9.68 -11.24
N ARG A 38 -16.03 -10.82 -10.92
CA ARG A 38 -16.84 -11.61 -11.84
C ARG A 38 -18.28 -11.09 -11.83
N PRO A 39 -18.87 -10.81 -13.01
CA PRO A 39 -20.28 -10.46 -13.10
C PRO A 39 -21.20 -11.55 -12.56
N ALA A 40 -22.29 -11.15 -11.93
CA ALA A 40 -23.27 -12.08 -11.38
C ALA A 40 -23.81 -13.04 -12.45
N GLY A 41 -24.01 -14.30 -12.06
CA GLY A 41 -24.56 -15.34 -12.94
C GLY A 41 -23.55 -16.01 -13.87
N LEU A 42 -22.30 -15.58 -13.92
CA LEU A 42 -21.24 -16.26 -14.68
C LEU A 42 -20.50 -17.30 -13.83
N ALA A 43 -20.02 -18.37 -14.47
CA ALA A 43 -19.15 -19.32 -13.84
C ALA A 43 -17.75 -18.71 -13.56
N PRO A 44 -16.99 -19.23 -12.58
CA PRO A 44 -15.58 -18.86 -12.40
C PRO A 44 -14.80 -19.05 -13.71
N ALA A 45 -13.87 -18.12 -13.96
CA ALA A 45 -13.05 -18.19 -15.18
C ALA A 45 -12.05 -19.37 -15.09
N GLU A 46 -11.92 -20.08 -16.20
CA GLU A 46 -10.89 -21.12 -16.31
C GLU A 46 -9.55 -20.50 -16.71
N TYR A 47 -8.48 -20.97 -16.07
CA TYR A 47 -7.12 -20.58 -16.41
C TYR A 47 -6.64 -21.40 -17.62
N GLY A 48 -6.16 -20.70 -18.65
CA GLY A 48 -5.67 -21.33 -19.89
C GLY A 48 -4.65 -20.48 -20.61
N LEU A 49 -4.14 -21.00 -21.71
CA LEU A 49 -3.28 -20.26 -22.63
C LEU A 49 -4.17 -19.42 -23.58
N GLY A 50 -3.88 -18.15 -23.72
CA GLY A 50 -4.62 -17.23 -24.60
C GLY A 50 -5.25 -16.06 -23.84
N LYS A 51 -6.23 -15.39 -24.49
CA LYS A 51 -6.94 -14.25 -23.90
C LYS A 51 -7.75 -14.73 -22.69
N PRO A 52 -7.48 -14.21 -21.49
CA PRO A 52 -8.24 -14.60 -20.30
C PRO A 52 -9.67 -14.09 -20.34
N GLN A 53 -10.61 -14.87 -19.83
CA GLN A 53 -12.05 -14.54 -19.84
C GLN A 53 -12.35 -13.26 -19.04
N TRP A 54 -11.56 -12.95 -18.01
CA TRP A 54 -11.73 -11.74 -17.18
C TRP A 54 -11.13 -10.46 -17.79
N LEU A 55 -10.46 -10.53 -18.96
CA LEU A 55 -9.77 -9.37 -19.54
C LEU A 55 -10.72 -8.20 -19.79
N ASP A 56 -11.89 -8.46 -20.33
CA ASP A 56 -12.86 -7.41 -20.65
C ASP A 56 -13.43 -6.77 -19.35
N TRP A 57 -13.55 -7.55 -18.26
CA TRP A 57 -13.94 -7.02 -16.94
C TRP A 57 -12.85 -6.14 -16.34
N MET A 58 -11.58 -6.58 -16.39
CA MET A 58 -10.44 -5.77 -15.97
C MET A 58 -10.32 -4.47 -16.77
N ILE A 59 -10.55 -4.53 -18.08
CA ILE A 59 -10.54 -3.32 -18.94
C ILE A 59 -11.63 -2.35 -18.51
N ALA A 60 -12.82 -2.85 -18.16
CA ALA A 60 -13.91 -2.01 -17.65
C ALA A 60 -13.54 -1.35 -16.31
N GLU A 61 -12.92 -2.08 -15.37
CA GLU A 61 -12.43 -1.55 -14.09
C GLU A 61 -11.34 -0.50 -14.30
N GLN A 62 -10.38 -0.76 -15.22
CA GLN A 62 -9.34 0.21 -15.56
C GLN A 62 -9.93 1.49 -16.18
N ARG A 63 -10.93 1.36 -17.05
CA ARG A 63 -11.64 2.50 -17.63
C ARG A 63 -12.36 3.31 -16.55
N ALA A 64 -13.11 2.63 -15.65
CA ALA A 64 -13.77 3.28 -14.53
C ALA A 64 -12.78 4.05 -13.63
N THR A 65 -11.62 3.46 -13.37
CA THR A 65 -10.53 4.14 -12.63
C THR A 65 -10.06 5.42 -13.32
N ARG A 66 -9.93 5.39 -14.63
CA ARG A 66 -9.45 6.55 -15.42
C ARG A 66 -10.50 7.63 -15.61
N GLU A 67 -11.76 7.26 -15.68
CA GLU A 67 -12.87 8.16 -16.02
C GLU A 67 -13.66 8.62 -14.79
N THR A 68 -13.62 7.83 -13.69
CA THR A 68 -14.42 8.12 -12.49
C THR A 68 -13.58 7.96 -11.20
N VAL A 69 -13.83 6.92 -10.42
CA VAL A 69 -13.10 6.57 -9.21
C VAL A 69 -13.19 5.07 -8.97
N ALA A 70 -12.09 4.48 -8.48
CA ALA A 70 -12.07 3.10 -8.02
C ALA A 70 -11.37 2.99 -6.66
N ILE A 71 -11.72 1.96 -5.89
CA ILE A 71 -11.10 1.61 -4.62
C ILE A 71 -10.37 0.28 -4.79
N TYR A 72 -9.11 0.24 -4.34
CA TYR A 72 -8.29 -0.96 -4.35
C TYR A 72 -7.93 -1.33 -2.91
N ASP A 73 -8.18 -2.58 -2.55
CA ASP A 73 -7.71 -3.14 -1.29
C ASP A 73 -6.23 -3.51 -1.41
N GLN A 74 -5.38 -2.70 -0.81
CA GLN A 74 -3.93 -2.89 -0.74
C GLN A 74 -3.46 -3.27 0.67
N THR A 75 -4.35 -3.75 1.51
CA THR A 75 -4.06 -4.14 2.91
C THR A 75 -2.92 -5.15 3.02
N SER A 76 -2.72 -5.97 2.00
CA SER A 76 -1.65 -6.97 1.95
C SER A 76 -0.23 -6.37 1.83
N PHE A 77 -0.07 -5.11 1.43
CA PHE A 77 1.25 -4.47 1.42
C PHE A 77 1.85 -4.45 2.82
N SER A 78 3.15 -4.71 2.89
CA SER A 78 3.87 -4.70 4.16
C SER A 78 4.03 -3.29 4.70
N LYS A 79 3.75 -3.11 5.96
CA LYS A 79 3.94 -1.88 6.73
C LYS A 79 4.97 -2.15 7.82
N LEU A 80 6.16 -1.58 7.65
CA LEU A 80 7.23 -1.73 8.62
C LEU A 80 7.42 -0.38 9.33
N LEU A 81 7.54 -0.42 10.64
CA LEU A 81 7.85 0.76 11.45
C LEU A 81 9.31 0.70 11.87
N LEU A 82 10.09 1.68 11.43
CA LEU A 82 11.45 1.92 11.94
C LEU A 82 11.42 3.14 12.84
N GLN A 83 11.85 2.97 14.08
CA GLN A 83 11.85 4.05 15.07
C GLN A 83 13.06 4.01 15.99
N GLY A 84 13.45 5.18 16.50
CA GLY A 84 14.59 5.36 17.38
C GLY A 84 15.50 6.49 16.89
N ARG A 85 16.33 7.00 17.79
CA ARG A 85 17.19 8.17 17.48
C ARG A 85 18.10 7.98 16.28
N ASP A 86 18.43 6.73 15.94
CA ASP A 86 19.33 6.39 14.82
C ASP A 86 18.54 5.86 13.59
N ALA A 87 17.18 5.93 13.59
CA ALA A 87 16.38 5.44 12.48
C ALA A 87 16.63 6.23 11.18
N LEU A 88 16.79 7.55 11.25
CA LEU A 88 17.11 8.36 10.08
C LEU A 88 18.49 8.02 9.48
N PRO A 89 19.61 7.98 10.24
CA PRO A 89 20.91 7.55 9.72
C PRO A 89 20.88 6.17 9.06
N VAL A 90 20.15 5.22 9.64
CA VAL A 90 19.99 3.87 9.05
C VAL A 90 19.33 3.96 7.68
N LEU A 91 18.19 4.68 7.56
CA LEU A 91 17.49 4.81 6.27
C LEU A 91 18.30 5.60 5.24
N GLN A 92 19.01 6.66 5.65
CA GLN A 92 19.88 7.43 4.76
C GLN A 92 21.00 6.57 4.15
N ARG A 93 21.48 5.60 4.89
CA ARG A 93 22.52 4.68 4.43
C ARG A 93 21.99 3.62 3.46
N LEU A 94 20.72 3.21 3.62
CA LEU A 94 20.10 2.14 2.85
C LEU A 94 19.39 2.64 1.59
N CYS A 95 18.77 3.81 1.65
CA CYS A 95 17.94 4.35 0.59
C CYS A 95 18.74 5.18 -0.40
N ALA A 96 18.40 5.06 -1.68
CA ALA A 96 19.06 5.81 -2.74
C ALA A 96 18.63 7.29 -2.77
N ASN A 97 17.41 7.60 -2.32
CA ASN A 97 16.89 8.95 -2.23
C ASN A 97 17.07 9.54 -0.83
N GLU A 98 17.03 10.87 -0.76
CA GLU A 98 17.06 11.64 0.49
C GLU A 98 15.85 11.31 1.36
N ILE A 99 16.10 10.85 2.60
CA ILE A 99 15.06 10.52 3.60
C ILE A 99 14.94 11.59 4.68
N ASP A 100 15.94 12.49 4.83
CA ASP A 100 15.84 13.63 5.74
C ASP A 100 14.95 14.72 5.14
N VAL A 101 13.68 14.43 5.07
CA VAL A 101 12.61 15.29 4.56
C VAL A 101 11.70 15.73 5.70
N PRO A 102 10.88 16.77 5.55
CA PRO A 102 9.91 17.17 6.57
C PRO A 102 8.99 16.03 7.03
N VAL A 103 8.53 16.09 8.28
CA VAL A 103 7.48 15.19 8.80
C VAL A 103 6.26 15.24 7.88
N ASP A 104 5.59 14.11 7.71
CA ASP A 104 4.47 13.88 6.78
C ASP A 104 4.84 13.86 5.30
N LYS A 105 6.09 14.04 4.93
CA LYS A 105 6.57 13.82 3.56
C LYS A 105 6.77 12.34 3.28
N MET A 106 6.41 11.93 2.05
CA MET A 106 6.71 10.60 1.51
C MET A 106 7.85 10.67 0.52
N VAL A 107 8.67 9.61 0.51
CA VAL A 107 9.75 9.41 -0.46
C VAL A 107 9.62 8.00 -1.04
N TYR A 108 9.37 7.90 -2.33
CA TYR A 108 9.56 6.63 -3.06
C TYR A 108 11.05 6.47 -3.35
N THR A 109 11.62 5.32 -3.01
CA THR A 109 13.06 5.08 -3.10
C THR A 109 13.38 3.61 -3.32
N ALA A 110 14.58 3.36 -3.82
CA ALA A 110 15.18 2.04 -3.82
C ALA A 110 16.10 1.86 -2.62
N MET A 111 16.18 0.65 -2.07
CA MET A 111 17.33 0.18 -1.30
C MET A 111 18.32 -0.49 -2.26
N LEU A 112 19.59 -0.14 -2.14
CA LEU A 112 20.66 -0.64 -3.01
C LEU A 112 21.69 -1.42 -2.22
N ASN A 113 22.27 -2.46 -2.84
CA ASN A 113 23.42 -3.15 -2.30
C ASN A 113 24.73 -2.40 -2.64
N ALA A 114 25.84 -2.88 -2.08
CA ALA A 114 27.16 -2.26 -2.26
C ALA A 114 27.67 -2.22 -3.72
N ARG A 115 27.02 -2.96 -4.64
CA ARG A 115 27.34 -2.95 -6.08
C ARG A 115 26.39 -2.06 -6.88
N GLY A 116 25.50 -1.31 -6.22
CA GLY A 116 24.48 -0.48 -6.84
C GLY A 116 23.28 -1.27 -7.41
N GLY A 117 23.20 -2.57 -7.12
CA GLY A 117 22.04 -3.39 -7.53
C GLY A 117 20.85 -3.16 -6.62
N PHE A 118 19.65 -3.30 -7.20
CA PHE A 118 18.38 -3.15 -6.52
C PHE A 118 18.16 -4.29 -5.51
N GLU A 119 17.91 -3.95 -4.25
CA GLU A 119 17.46 -4.89 -3.23
C GLU A 119 15.95 -4.84 -3.07
N SER A 120 15.38 -3.65 -2.98
CA SER A 120 13.95 -3.44 -2.91
C SER A 120 13.59 -2.03 -3.35
N ASP A 121 12.35 -1.81 -3.77
CA ASP A 121 11.74 -0.49 -3.90
C ASP A 121 10.60 -0.35 -2.90
N LEU A 122 10.50 0.83 -2.33
CA LEU A 122 9.57 1.08 -1.23
C LEU A 122 9.24 2.56 -1.09
N THR A 123 8.20 2.83 -0.32
CA THR A 123 7.84 4.20 0.08
C THR A 123 8.15 4.37 1.56
N VAL A 124 8.86 5.44 1.90
CA VAL A 124 9.14 5.85 3.27
C VAL A 124 8.31 7.08 3.59
N ILE A 125 7.55 7.05 4.68
CA ILE A 125 6.80 8.18 5.23
C ILE A 125 7.46 8.60 6.53
N ARG A 126 7.91 9.84 6.64
CA ARG A 126 8.44 10.35 7.92
C ARG A 126 7.28 10.73 8.85
N LEU A 127 7.06 9.95 9.90
CA LEU A 127 5.98 10.20 10.87
C LEU A 127 6.38 11.15 11.99
N ALA A 128 7.68 11.16 12.34
CA ALA A 128 8.28 12.04 13.35
C ALA A 128 9.77 12.20 13.06
N ALA A 129 10.48 12.95 13.87
CA ALA A 129 11.92 13.14 13.74
C ALA A 129 12.70 11.81 13.69
N ASP A 130 12.22 10.83 14.47
CA ASP A 130 12.85 9.54 14.74
C ASP A 130 11.94 8.34 14.43
N ARG A 131 10.88 8.53 13.61
CA ARG A 131 9.89 7.49 13.33
C ARG A 131 9.46 7.50 11.87
N PHE A 132 9.58 6.35 11.21
CA PHE A 132 9.35 6.19 9.78
C PHE A 132 8.46 4.98 9.52
N LEU A 133 7.43 5.16 8.69
CA LEU A 133 6.59 4.09 8.16
C LEU A 133 7.12 3.72 6.77
N ILE A 134 7.45 2.45 6.59
CA ILE A 134 7.98 1.90 5.35
C ILE A 134 6.91 1.01 4.74
N ILE A 135 6.53 1.29 3.50
CA ILE A 135 5.55 0.52 2.75
C ILE A 135 6.28 -0.22 1.64
N THR A 136 6.15 -1.53 1.62
CA THR A 136 6.78 -2.40 0.61
C THR A 136 5.84 -3.50 0.12
N GLY A 137 6.22 -4.21 -0.92
CA GLY A 137 5.38 -5.24 -1.53
C GLY A 137 5.10 -6.41 -0.59
N SER A 138 3.89 -6.97 -0.66
CA SER A 138 3.42 -8.08 0.20
C SER A 138 4.36 -9.29 0.23
N ALA A 139 5.07 -9.56 -0.86
CA ALA A 139 6.01 -10.69 -0.96
C ALA A 139 7.41 -10.38 -0.43
N GLN A 140 7.68 -9.14 -0.04
CA GLN A 140 9.02 -8.68 0.33
C GLN A 140 9.22 -8.53 1.85
N THR A 141 8.20 -8.69 2.66
CA THR A 141 8.23 -8.44 4.12
C THR A 141 9.46 -9.03 4.79
N VAL A 142 9.65 -10.34 4.64
CA VAL A 142 10.76 -11.07 5.32
C VAL A 142 12.11 -10.61 4.80
N ARG A 143 12.24 -10.46 3.47
CA ARG A 143 13.47 -10.01 2.82
C ARG A 143 13.85 -8.59 3.26
N ASP A 144 12.90 -7.66 3.23
CA ASP A 144 13.17 -6.26 3.55
C ASP A 144 13.44 -6.08 5.04
N MET A 145 12.73 -6.81 5.91
CA MET A 145 13.05 -6.83 7.34
C MET A 145 14.44 -7.36 7.62
N ASP A 146 14.83 -8.45 6.99
CA ASP A 146 16.17 -9.02 7.13
C ASP A 146 17.24 -8.07 6.58
N TRP A 147 16.99 -7.45 5.40
CA TRP A 147 17.91 -6.48 4.82
C TRP A 147 18.14 -5.27 5.72
N ILE A 148 17.06 -4.63 6.17
CA ILE A 148 17.14 -3.47 7.07
C ILE A 148 17.78 -3.89 8.40
N GLY A 149 17.31 -5.00 8.99
CA GLY A 149 17.79 -5.48 10.30
C GLY A 149 19.30 -5.74 10.33
N ARG A 150 19.86 -6.33 9.27
CA ARG A 150 21.31 -6.57 9.16
C ARG A 150 22.14 -5.31 9.03
N HIS A 151 21.53 -4.20 8.64
CA HIS A 151 22.21 -2.92 8.49
C HIS A 151 21.99 -1.97 9.66
N ILE A 152 21.30 -2.40 10.70
CA ILE A 152 21.28 -1.69 11.99
C ILE A 152 22.51 -2.13 12.78
N GLY A 153 23.40 -1.21 13.06
CA GLY A 153 24.64 -1.49 13.82
C GLY A 153 24.35 -1.79 15.30
N GLU A 154 25.23 -2.57 15.94
CA GLU A 154 25.06 -2.99 17.35
C GLU A 154 24.90 -1.82 18.33
N HIS A 155 25.41 -0.63 18.02
CA HIS A 155 25.33 0.57 18.85
C HIS A 155 24.27 1.56 18.38
N GLU A 156 23.54 1.24 17.29
CA GLU A 156 22.47 2.08 16.78
C GLU A 156 21.15 1.79 17.50
N HIS A 157 20.50 2.83 17.97
CA HIS A 157 19.19 2.76 18.61
C HIS A 157 18.09 2.96 17.55
N ALA A 158 17.89 1.94 16.74
CA ALA A 158 16.83 1.86 15.73
C ALA A 158 16.14 0.50 15.86
N PHE A 159 14.82 0.51 15.91
CA PHE A 159 13.99 -0.67 16.12
C PHE A 159 13.03 -0.85 14.97
N LEU A 160 13.13 -1.98 14.27
CA LEU A 160 12.28 -2.34 13.15
C LEU A 160 11.18 -3.30 13.61
N THR A 161 9.94 -2.97 13.30
CA THR A 161 8.76 -3.76 13.67
C THR A 161 7.85 -3.96 12.45
N ASP A 162 7.40 -5.19 12.22
CA ASP A 162 6.31 -5.46 11.26
C ASP A 162 4.97 -5.08 11.89
N ILE A 163 4.35 -4.04 11.37
CA ILE A 163 3.03 -3.57 11.76
C ILE A 163 1.97 -3.82 10.68
N THR A 164 2.25 -4.71 9.74
CA THR A 164 1.35 -5.01 8.62
C THR A 164 -0.09 -5.28 9.05
N PRO A 165 -0.37 -6.05 10.13
CA PRO A 165 -1.74 -6.31 10.56
C PRO A 165 -2.46 -5.13 11.23
N GLN A 166 -1.74 -4.07 11.60
CA GLN A 166 -2.32 -2.94 12.34
C GLN A 166 -3.04 -1.93 11.46
N LEU A 167 -2.76 -1.93 10.15
CA LEU A 167 -3.30 -0.94 9.21
C LEU A 167 -3.91 -1.63 8.00
N CYS A 168 -5.17 -1.35 7.73
CA CYS A 168 -5.78 -1.56 6.43
C CYS A 168 -5.29 -0.47 5.47
N VAL A 169 -5.06 -0.80 4.20
CA VAL A 169 -4.66 0.16 3.17
C VAL A 169 -5.66 0.14 2.03
N LEU A 170 -6.30 1.29 1.82
CA LEU A 170 -7.26 1.49 0.74
C LEU A 170 -6.73 2.55 -0.22
N SER A 171 -6.54 2.19 -1.48
CA SER A 171 -6.21 3.16 -2.51
C SER A 171 -7.47 3.64 -3.21
N VAL A 172 -7.73 4.94 -3.16
CA VAL A 172 -8.86 5.61 -3.83
C VAL A 172 -8.30 6.39 -5.00
N MET A 173 -8.49 5.88 -6.22
CA MET A 173 -7.83 6.38 -7.43
C MET A 173 -8.84 6.84 -8.48
N GLY A 174 -8.48 7.90 -9.20
CA GLY A 174 -9.27 8.44 -10.31
C GLY A 174 -9.65 9.90 -10.13
N PRO A 175 -10.19 10.55 -11.19
CA PRO A 175 -10.48 11.98 -11.19
C PRO A 175 -11.48 12.40 -10.10
N ASN A 176 -12.39 11.52 -9.71
CA ASN A 176 -13.40 11.79 -8.69
C ASN A 176 -12.96 11.37 -7.27
N ALA A 177 -11.74 10.88 -7.07
CA ALA A 177 -11.25 10.39 -5.78
C ALA A 177 -11.38 11.44 -4.67
N ARG A 178 -10.96 12.68 -4.94
CA ARG A 178 -11.09 13.80 -3.98
C ARG A 178 -12.54 14.14 -3.67
N ALA A 179 -13.39 14.23 -4.70
CA ALA A 179 -14.80 14.54 -4.51
C ALA A 179 -15.51 13.49 -3.65
N LEU A 180 -15.20 12.21 -3.87
CA LEU A 180 -15.70 11.12 -3.05
C LEU A 180 -15.23 11.26 -1.58
N LEU A 181 -13.94 11.46 -1.34
CA LEU A 181 -13.41 11.58 0.02
C LEU A 181 -13.95 12.82 0.75
N ALA A 182 -14.18 13.93 0.04
CA ALA A 182 -14.77 15.14 0.59
C ALA A 182 -16.22 14.95 1.09
N THR A 183 -16.92 13.91 0.64
CA THR A 183 -18.25 13.56 1.18
C THR A 183 -18.18 12.86 2.52
N LEU A 184 -17.00 12.32 2.88
CA LEU A 184 -16.78 11.49 4.07
C LEU A 184 -15.88 12.15 5.09
N SER A 185 -15.22 13.25 4.74
CA SER A 185 -14.25 13.96 5.58
C SER A 185 -14.56 15.45 5.63
N PRO A 186 -14.52 16.08 6.81
CA PRO A 186 -14.57 17.54 6.95
C PRO A 186 -13.26 18.23 6.60
N ASP A 187 -12.17 17.45 6.47
CA ASP A 187 -10.84 17.97 6.21
C ASP A 187 -10.67 18.45 4.77
N ASP A 188 -9.92 19.51 4.57
CA ASP A 188 -9.57 20.01 3.23
C ASP A 188 -8.53 19.09 2.56
N LEU A 189 -8.94 18.43 1.48
CA LEU A 189 -8.11 17.55 0.66
C LEU A 189 -7.66 18.22 -0.65
N SER A 190 -7.72 19.56 -0.74
CA SER A 190 -7.26 20.30 -1.89
C SER A 190 -5.77 20.08 -2.17
N PRO A 191 -5.29 20.36 -3.41
CA PRO A 191 -3.87 20.27 -3.73
C PRO A 191 -2.99 21.19 -2.90
N GLU A 192 -3.54 22.30 -2.44
CA GLU A 192 -2.89 23.31 -1.60
C GLU A 192 -2.70 22.78 -0.18
N SER A 193 -3.71 22.13 0.36
CA SER A 193 -3.74 21.62 1.72
C SER A 193 -3.02 20.28 1.86
N LEU A 194 -3.17 19.36 0.90
CA LEU A 194 -2.47 18.09 0.86
C LEU A 194 -1.76 17.92 -0.50
N LYS A 195 -0.48 18.25 -0.53
CA LYS A 195 0.34 18.21 -1.74
C LYS A 195 0.68 16.78 -2.15
N PHE A 196 1.00 16.57 -3.42
CA PHE A 196 1.51 15.28 -3.91
C PHE A 196 2.77 14.85 -3.13
N SER A 197 2.87 13.56 -2.80
CA SER A 197 3.89 12.98 -1.93
C SER A 197 3.89 13.52 -0.49
N TRP A 198 2.74 13.92 0.01
CA TRP A 198 2.55 14.27 1.41
C TRP A 198 1.43 13.43 2.02
N THR A 199 1.52 13.28 3.34
CA THR A 199 0.48 12.64 4.14
C THR A 199 -0.09 13.59 5.16
N ARG A 200 -1.27 13.27 5.65
CA ARG A 200 -1.88 13.97 6.78
C ARG A 200 -2.88 13.03 7.48
N GLU A 201 -3.00 13.15 8.78
CA GLU A 201 -4.11 12.55 9.49
C GLU A 201 -5.38 13.35 9.27
N ILE A 202 -6.46 12.67 8.88
CA ILE A 202 -7.78 13.25 8.61
C ILE A 202 -8.85 12.47 9.36
N ASP A 203 -9.96 13.12 9.61
CA ASP A 203 -11.17 12.44 10.04
C ASP A 203 -11.93 11.93 8.81
N LEU A 204 -12.17 10.63 8.72
CA LEU A 204 -12.86 10.00 7.60
C LEU A 204 -13.99 9.11 8.13
N GLY A 205 -15.23 9.51 7.93
CA GLY A 205 -16.39 8.84 8.53
C GLY A 205 -16.26 8.83 10.06
N ILE A 206 -16.09 7.65 10.63
CA ILE A 206 -15.97 7.44 12.09
C ILE A 206 -14.53 7.20 12.56
N ALA A 207 -13.55 7.27 11.68
CA ALA A 207 -12.17 6.90 11.96
C ALA A 207 -11.20 8.05 11.69
N ARG A 208 -10.13 8.12 12.48
CA ARG A 208 -8.96 8.94 12.20
C ARG A 208 -8.00 8.12 11.36
N VAL A 209 -7.72 8.56 10.15
CA VAL A 209 -6.89 7.83 9.19
C VAL A 209 -5.74 8.69 8.68
N ARG A 210 -4.64 8.08 8.28
CA ARG A 210 -3.59 8.80 7.55
C ARG A 210 -3.88 8.73 6.06
N ALA A 211 -4.15 9.86 5.46
CA ALA A 211 -4.31 10.01 4.01
C ALA A 211 -2.97 10.42 3.38
N ALA A 212 -2.55 9.68 2.38
CA ALA A 212 -1.37 9.95 1.57
C ALA A 212 -1.80 10.35 0.16
N ARG A 213 -1.37 11.52 -0.31
CA ARG A 213 -1.67 11.92 -1.68
C ARG A 213 -0.63 11.35 -2.62
N MET A 214 -0.99 10.30 -3.30
CA MET A 214 -0.18 9.59 -4.29
C MET A 214 -1.04 8.89 -5.32
N SER A 215 -0.44 8.41 -6.40
CA SER A 215 -1.16 7.66 -7.42
C SER A 215 -0.24 6.74 -8.20
N TYR A 216 -0.73 5.56 -8.51
CA TYR A 216 -0.08 4.60 -9.42
C TYR A 216 -0.84 4.42 -10.74
N VAL A 217 -1.93 5.15 -10.94
CA VAL A 217 -2.81 5.00 -12.13
C VAL A 217 -2.65 6.13 -13.14
N GLY A 218 -1.68 7.02 -12.93
CA GLY A 218 -1.42 8.16 -13.83
C GLY A 218 -2.49 9.26 -13.76
N GLY A 219 -3.21 9.37 -12.65
CA GLY A 219 -4.22 10.38 -12.36
C GLY A 219 -4.25 10.73 -10.88
N PRO A 220 -5.23 11.51 -10.40
CA PRO A 220 -5.38 11.81 -8.97
C PRO A 220 -5.62 10.54 -8.14
N GLY A 221 -5.12 10.53 -6.91
CA GLY A 221 -5.34 9.41 -6.02
C GLY A 221 -4.88 9.69 -4.59
N PHE A 222 -5.36 8.82 -3.70
CA PHE A 222 -5.02 8.80 -2.28
C PHE A 222 -4.85 7.36 -1.83
N GLU A 223 -3.91 7.14 -0.92
CA GLU A 223 -3.88 5.94 -0.08
C GLU A 223 -4.31 6.31 1.34
N LEU A 224 -5.16 5.47 1.90
CA LEU A 224 -5.71 5.64 3.23
C LEU A 224 -5.17 4.52 4.10
N TYR A 225 -4.42 4.87 5.13
CA TYR A 225 -3.94 3.94 6.15
C TYR A 225 -4.91 4.01 7.33
N VAL A 226 -5.72 2.98 7.44
CA VAL A 226 -6.83 2.87 8.40
C VAL A 226 -6.44 1.92 9.52
N PRO A 227 -6.46 2.37 10.81
CA PRO A 227 -6.18 1.55 11.97
C PRO A 227 -7.18 0.41 12.18
#